data_53134e76b80ab534cbe793b7e72345dd
#
_entry.id   53134e76b80ab534cbe793b7e72345dd
#
_cell.length_a   1.000
_cell.length_b   1.000
_cell.length_c   1.000
_cell.angle_alpha   90.00
_cell.angle_beta   90.00
_cell.angle_gamma   90.00
#
_symmetry.space_group_name_H-M   'P 1'
#
loop_
_entity.id
_entity.type
_entity.pdbx_description
1 polymer ?
#
loop_
_entity_poly.entity_id
_entity_poly.type
_entity_poly.pdbx_seq_one_letter_code
_entity_poly.pdbx_strand_id
1 'polypeptide(L)'
;MTTEHQQTNSAQAASNEEVIIPARLHHVNLKAYRFEEMRAFYTALIGIHPVAEVGEFGWYTFDTANHRLALMHLPNFTERVEASAGMHHMAFEYDSLDDLMRTYQRLKKIGVLPAAFLDHGMTTSFYYRDPDGNYIELQVDNFGLDPALSTAFMHTPAFLANPIGVPINPESYVAAWRQGASLWELHERSYAGEFVEGAAMIAID
;
A
#
# COMPACT_ATOMS: atom_id res chain seq x y z
N MET A 1 -40.55 -6.84 26.08
CA MET A 1 -39.57 -6.31 27.05
C MET A 1 -38.27 -6.17 26.32
N THR A 2 -38.04 -4.99 25.78
CA THR A 2 -36.85 -4.62 25.00
C THR A 2 -35.82 -4.07 25.98
N THR A 3 -34.73 -4.79 26.18
CA THR A 3 -33.58 -4.31 26.96
C THR A 3 -32.70 -3.47 26.03
N GLU A 4 -32.84 -2.15 26.14
CA GLU A 4 -31.88 -1.18 25.58
C GLU A 4 -30.53 -1.37 26.26
N HIS A 5 -29.53 -1.76 25.46
CA HIS A 5 -28.14 -1.67 25.87
C HIS A 5 -27.74 -0.21 25.82
N GLN A 6 -27.76 0.46 26.94
CA GLN A 6 -27.05 1.73 27.13
C GLN A 6 -25.56 1.46 27.09
N GLN A 7 -24.94 1.68 25.93
CA GLN A 7 -23.50 1.89 25.85
C GLN A 7 -23.21 3.25 26.52
N THR A 8 -22.75 3.20 27.73
CA THR A 8 -22.23 4.37 28.44
C THR A 8 -20.99 4.86 27.72
N ASN A 9 -21.09 6.06 27.17
CA ASN A 9 -19.97 6.86 26.61
C ASN A 9 -19.00 7.21 27.74
N SER A 10 -18.05 6.30 28.03
CA SER A 10 -16.99 6.52 29.03
C SER A 10 -15.70 7.12 28.42
N ALA A 11 -15.84 7.82 27.31
CA ALA A 11 -14.70 8.42 26.60
C ALA A 11 -14.52 9.91 26.87
N GLN A 12 -14.96 10.42 28.02
CA GLN A 12 -14.83 11.86 28.32
C GLN A 12 -14.40 12.15 29.75
N ALA A 13 -13.22 11.61 30.08
CA ALA A 13 -12.35 12.20 31.09
C ALA A 13 -10.93 12.11 30.54
N ALA A 14 -10.66 12.75 29.39
CA ALA A 14 -9.30 13.02 28.97
C ALA A 14 -8.71 13.97 30.00
N SER A 15 -7.79 13.47 30.83
CA SER A 15 -6.85 14.31 31.55
C SER A 15 -6.26 15.34 30.59
N ASN A 16 -6.01 16.57 31.04
CA ASN A 16 -5.29 17.61 30.30
C ASN A 16 -3.80 17.26 30.10
N GLU A 17 -3.48 15.97 30.02
CA GLU A 17 -2.12 15.50 29.76
C GLU A 17 -1.86 15.55 28.26
N GLU A 18 -0.74 16.12 27.89
CA GLU A 18 -0.27 16.23 26.50
C GLU A 18 -0.03 14.83 25.94
N VAL A 19 -0.61 14.54 24.76
CA VAL A 19 -0.37 13.26 24.07
C VAL A 19 1.05 13.23 23.53
N ILE A 20 1.84 12.28 23.99
CA ILE A 20 3.19 12.04 23.48
C ILE A 20 3.06 11.31 22.15
N ILE A 21 3.45 11.98 21.06
CA ILE A 21 3.37 11.44 19.70
C ILE A 21 4.55 10.48 19.45
N PRO A 22 4.32 9.25 18.98
CA PRO A 22 5.40 8.34 18.60
C PRO A 22 6.26 8.93 17.48
N ALA A 23 7.57 8.71 17.54
CA ALA A 23 8.51 9.24 16.56
C ALA A 23 8.32 8.67 15.15
N ARG A 24 7.81 7.44 15.01
CA ARG A 24 7.62 6.73 13.73
C ARG A 24 6.78 5.48 13.89
N LEU A 25 6.19 5.03 12.79
CA LEU A 25 5.75 3.63 12.65
C LEU A 25 7.01 2.75 12.54
N HIS A 26 7.19 1.79 13.45
CA HIS A 26 8.40 0.97 13.49
C HIS A 26 8.30 -0.23 12.54
N HIS A 27 7.29 -1.08 12.71
CA HIS A 27 7.08 -2.29 11.93
C HIS A 27 5.60 -2.67 11.84
N VAL A 28 5.31 -3.55 10.89
CA VAL A 28 4.04 -4.27 10.79
C VAL A 28 4.31 -5.75 11.05
N ASN A 29 3.44 -6.42 11.82
CA ASN A 29 3.48 -7.86 12.02
C ASN A 29 2.25 -8.49 11.37
N LEU A 30 2.47 -9.41 10.43
CA LEU A 30 1.43 -10.14 9.72
C LEU A 30 1.30 -11.55 10.27
N LYS A 31 0.06 -11.98 10.48
CA LYS A 31 -0.27 -13.39 10.67
C LYS A 31 -0.24 -14.04 9.29
N ALA A 32 0.70 -14.93 9.06
CA ALA A 32 0.89 -15.59 7.78
C ALA A 32 0.28 -17.00 7.83
N TYR A 33 -0.69 -17.28 6.99
CA TYR A 33 -1.21 -18.64 6.82
C TYR A 33 -0.25 -19.46 5.94
N ARG A 34 0.32 -18.83 4.89
CA ARG A 34 1.30 -19.40 3.95
C ARG A 34 2.69 -18.79 4.20
N PHE A 35 3.30 -19.12 5.35
CA PHE A 35 4.50 -18.44 5.85
C PHE A 35 5.63 -18.35 4.83
N GLU A 36 6.01 -19.48 4.20
CA GLU A 36 7.12 -19.53 3.23
C GLU A 36 6.81 -18.75 1.95
N GLU A 37 5.57 -18.83 1.48
CA GLU A 37 5.12 -18.11 0.28
C GLU A 37 5.07 -16.59 0.55
N MET A 38 4.61 -16.19 1.75
CA MET A 38 4.61 -14.81 2.21
C MET A 38 6.03 -14.27 2.27
N ARG A 39 6.97 -15.01 2.87
CA ARG A 39 8.38 -14.64 2.93
C ARG A 39 8.96 -14.46 1.52
N ALA A 40 8.76 -15.43 0.65
CA ALA A 40 9.24 -15.37 -0.74
C ALA A 40 8.64 -14.18 -1.51
N PHE A 41 7.34 -13.93 -1.34
CA PHE A 41 6.64 -12.83 -1.97
C PHE A 41 7.22 -11.47 -1.56
N TYR A 42 7.35 -11.20 -0.25
CA TYR A 42 7.88 -9.92 0.24
C TYR A 42 9.36 -9.74 -0.11
N THR A 43 10.14 -10.83 -0.15
CA THR A 43 11.53 -10.79 -0.66
C THR A 43 11.54 -10.36 -2.14
N ALA A 44 10.68 -10.93 -2.96
CA ALA A 44 10.57 -10.55 -4.37
C ALA A 44 10.00 -9.14 -4.54
N LEU A 45 8.99 -8.75 -3.76
CA LEU A 45 8.27 -7.49 -3.93
C LEU A 45 9.14 -6.28 -3.55
N ILE A 46 9.64 -6.26 -2.32
CA ILE A 46 10.31 -5.10 -1.69
C ILE A 46 11.73 -5.40 -1.17
N GLY A 47 12.26 -6.57 -1.47
CA GLY A 47 13.65 -6.89 -1.14
C GLY A 47 13.93 -7.12 0.35
N ILE A 48 12.94 -7.57 1.13
CA ILE A 48 13.21 -7.90 2.53
C ILE A 48 14.27 -8.99 2.65
N HIS A 49 15.09 -8.87 3.69
CA HIS A 49 16.04 -9.89 4.09
C HIS A 49 15.89 -10.20 5.58
N PRO A 50 16.18 -11.44 6.02
CA PRO A 50 16.00 -11.82 7.41
C PRO A 50 17.04 -11.13 8.32
N VAL A 51 16.54 -10.63 9.45
CA VAL A 51 17.36 -10.21 10.58
C VAL A 51 17.44 -11.36 11.61
N ALA A 52 16.30 -12.02 11.81
CA ALA A 52 16.21 -13.22 12.63
C ALA A 52 15.04 -14.09 12.17
N GLU A 53 15.19 -15.42 12.30
CA GLU A 53 14.13 -16.39 12.07
C GLU A 53 14.21 -17.47 13.16
N VAL A 54 13.05 -17.87 13.70
CA VAL A 54 12.93 -18.94 14.70
C VAL A 54 11.66 -19.74 14.40
N GLY A 55 11.82 -20.91 13.78
CA GLY A 55 10.68 -21.69 13.29
C GLY A 55 9.89 -20.86 12.25
N GLU A 56 8.58 -20.75 12.44
CA GLU A 56 7.70 -19.96 11.59
C GLU A 56 7.45 -18.56 12.18
N PHE A 57 8.49 -17.95 12.74
CA PHE A 57 8.55 -16.55 13.17
C PHE A 57 9.74 -15.89 12.51
N GLY A 58 9.52 -14.80 11.77
CA GLY A 58 10.57 -14.09 11.08
C GLY A 58 10.49 -12.59 11.27
N TRP A 59 11.66 -11.96 11.40
CA TRP A 59 11.82 -10.50 11.44
C TRP A 59 12.70 -10.09 10.28
N TYR A 60 12.16 -9.21 9.44
CA TYR A 60 12.77 -8.83 8.16
C TYR A 60 12.90 -7.32 8.05
N THR A 61 13.90 -6.88 7.28
CA THR A 61 14.07 -5.47 6.97
C THR A 61 14.45 -5.29 5.50
N PHE A 62 14.31 -4.07 4.98
CA PHE A 62 14.81 -3.60 3.69
C PHE A 62 15.65 -2.33 3.84
N ASP A 63 15.85 -1.86 5.07
CA ASP A 63 16.63 -0.66 5.42
C ASP A 63 17.53 -0.91 6.63
N THR A 64 17.96 0.14 7.31
CA THR A 64 18.86 0.06 8.48
C THR A 64 18.13 -0.20 9.82
N ALA A 65 16.81 -0.31 9.82
CA ALA A 65 16.06 -0.68 11.02
C ALA A 65 16.30 -2.15 11.37
N ASN A 66 16.16 -2.49 12.66
CA ASN A 66 16.31 -3.88 13.08
C ASN A 66 15.24 -4.81 12.47
N HIS A 67 14.03 -4.30 12.17
CA HIS A 67 13.03 -4.94 11.31
C HIS A 67 11.95 -3.94 10.94
N ARG A 68 11.32 -4.15 9.77
CA ARG A 68 10.17 -3.40 9.25
C ARG A 68 8.95 -4.28 9.07
N LEU A 69 9.17 -5.55 8.78
CA LEU A 69 8.13 -6.54 8.63
C LEU A 69 8.43 -7.73 9.55
N ALA A 70 7.42 -8.18 10.29
CA ALA A 70 7.45 -9.47 10.95
C ALA A 70 6.38 -10.37 10.34
N LEU A 71 6.72 -11.64 10.16
CA LEU A 71 5.78 -12.69 9.76
C LEU A 71 5.71 -13.72 10.88
N MET A 72 4.50 -14.18 11.19
CA MET A 72 4.30 -15.24 12.17
C MET A 72 3.23 -16.21 11.70
N HIS A 73 3.49 -17.51 11.85
CA HIS A 73 2.51 -18.56 11.66
C HIS A 73 2.27 -19.32 12.97
N LEU A 74 1.03 -19.66 13.22
CA LEU A 74 0.62 -20.58 14.29
C LEU A 74 -0.31 -21.65 13.69
N PRO A 75 -0.27 -22.90 14.21
CA PRO A 75 -1.05 -24.01 13.65
C PRO A 75 -2.58 -23.83 13.64
N ASN A 76 -3.10 -22.88 14.39
CA ASN A 76 -4.52 -22.54 14.45
C ASN A 76 -4.93 -21.38 13.53
N PHE A 77 -4.01 -20.83 12.74
CA PHE A 77 -4.36 -19.80 11.77
C PHE A 77 -5.14 -20.43 10.62
N THR A 78 -6.11 -19.69 10.13
CA THR A 78 -6.93 -20.03 8.96
C THR A 78 -6.72 -19.01 7.86
N GLU A 79 -7.16 -19.33 6.67
CA GLU A 79 -7.18 -18.35 5.57
C GLU A 79 -7.97 -17.10 5.97
N ARG A 80 -7.57 -15.98 5.39
CA ARG A 80 -8.26 -14.70 5.55
C ARG A 80 -9.71 -14.82 5.08
N VAL A 81 -10.63 -14.25 5.84
CA VAL A 81 -12.01 -14.05 5.41
C VAL A 81 -12.08 -12.72 4.67
N GLU A 82 -12.44 -12.76 3.39
CA GLU A 82 -12.71 -11.55 2.60
C GLU A 82 -13.92 -10.78 3.17
N ALA A 83 -14.04 -9.50 2.85
CA ALA A 83 -15.09 -8.60 3.33
C ALA A 83 -15.21 -8.48 4.86
N SER A 84 -14.15 -8.77 5.60
CA SER A 84 -14.08 -8.51 7.04
C SER A 84 -13.33 -7.21 7.32
N ALA A 85 -13.78 -6.46 8.33
CA ALA A 85 -13.08 -5.26 8.77
C ALA A 85 -11.64 -5.59 9.21
N GLY A 86 -10.69 -4.73 8.83
CA GLY A 86 -9.28 -4.91 9.14
C GLY A 86 -8.40 -3.95 8.35
N MET A 87 -7.14 -4.28 8.23
CA MET A 87 -6.21 -3.52 7.39
C MET A 87 -6.51 -3.82 5.92
N HIS A 88 -6.76 -2.78 5.12
CA HIS A 88 -6.94 -2.92 3.68
C HIS A 88 -5.59 -3.16 2.99
N HIS A 89 -4.63 -2.25 3.16
CA HIS A 89 -3.28 -2.36 2.60
C HIS A 89 -2.24 -1.74 3.51
N MET A 90 -0.98 -2.00 3.23
CA MET A 90 0.18 -1.22 3.67
C MET A 90 0.90 -0.67 2.44
N ALA A 91 1.37 0.57 2.53
CA ALA A 91 2.02 1.26 1.43
C ALA A 91 3.53 1.40 1.66
N PHE A 92 4.28 1.24 0.57
CA PHE A 92 5.72 1.49 0.49
C PHE A 92 5.97 2.53 -0.59
N GLU A 93 6.71 3.57 -0.25
CA GLU A 93 7.00 4.68 -1.14
C GLU A 93 8.39 4.56 -1.75
N TYR A 94 8.47 4.84 -3.05
CA TYR A 94 9.71 4.97 -3.80
C TYR A 94 10.06 6.45 -3.99
N ASP A 95 11.34 6.76 -3.96
CA ASP A 95 11.83 8.12 -4.15
C ASP A 95 11.62 8.65 -5.58
N SER A 96 11.36 7.77 -6.55
CA SER A 96 11.20 8.14 -7.95
C SER A 96 10.24 7.26 -8.72
N LEU A 97 9.60 7.86 -9.75
CA LEU A 97 8.80 7.11 -10.73
C LEU A 97 9.64 6.03 -11.43
N ASP A 98 10.91 6.31 -11.71
CA ASP A 98 11.82 5.35 -12.35
C ASP A 98 11.96 4.07 -11.55
N ASP A 99 12.13 4.18 -10.23
CA ASP A 99 12.25 3.02 -9.35
C ASP A 99 10.95 2.24 -9.27
N LEU A 100 9.81 2.92 -9.21
CA LEU A 100 8.50 2.29 -9.24
C LEU A 100 8.27 1.53 -10.56
N MET A 101 8.56 2.16 -11.72
CA MET A 101 8.39 1.53 -13.04
C MET A 101 9.35 0.37 -13.27
N ARG A 102 10.59 0.48 -12.83
CA ARG A 102 11.59 -0.61 -12.88
C ARG A 102 11.17 -1.77 -11.98
N THR A 103 10.63 -1.48 -10.81
CA THR A 103 10.10 -2.51 -9.90
C THR A 103 8.92 -3.25 -10.54
N TYR A 104 7.95 -2.54 -11.12
CA TYR A 104 6.87 -3.17 -11.89
C TYR A 104 7.40 -4.10 -12.99
N GLN A 105 8.34 -3.62 -13.81
CA GLN A 105 8.89 -4.42 -14.92
C GLN A 105 9.65 -5.66 -14.42
N ARG A 106 10.37 -5.54 -13.30
CA ARG A 106 11.08 -6.65 -12.67
C ARG A 106 10.10 -7.71 -12.15
N LEU A 107 9.07 -7.30 -11.43
CA LEU A 107 8.03 -8.16 -10.89
C LEU A 107 7.25 -8.87 -11.99
N LYS A 108 6.88 -8.16 -13.05
CA LYS A 108 6.22 -8.72 -14.22
C LYS A 108 7.03 -9.85 -14.87
N LYS A 109 8.36 -9.70 -15.00
CA LYS A 109 9.24 -10.74 -15.57
C LYS A 109 9.22 -12.06 -14.80
N ILE A 110 8.93 -12.01 -13.50
CA ILE A 110 8.82 -13.21 -12.64
C ILE A 110 7.37 -13.62 -12.38
N GLY A 111 6.40 -13.05 -13.11
CA GLY A 111 4.99 -13.41 -13.03
C GLY A 111 4.23 -12.78 -11.86
N VAL A 112 4.83 -11.85 -11.11
CA VAL A 112 4.15 -11.08 -10.05
C VAL A 112 3.51 -9.85 -10.69
N LEU A 113 2.18 -9.91 -10.87
CA LEU A 113 1.40 -8.87 -11.52
C LEU A 113 0.60 -8.07 -10.49
N PRO A 114 0.40 -6.75 -10.70
CA PRO A 114 -0.46 -5.97 -9.83
C PRO A 114 -1.93 -6.34 -10.04
N ALA A 115 -2.71 -6.27 -8.95
CA ALA A 115 -4.15 -6.40 -8.99
C ALA A 115 -4.81 -5.12 -9.53
N ALA A 116 -4.20 -3.96 -9.27
CA ALA A 116 -4.65 -2.66 -9.78
C ALA A 116 -3.46 -1.69 -9.91
N PHE A 117 -3.66 -0.65 -10.72
CA PHE A 117 -2.75 0.49 -10.83
C PHE A 117 -3.59 1.76 -10.94
N LEU A 118 -3.36 2.72 -10.05
CA LEU A 118 -4.17 3.92 -9.93
C LEU A 118 -3.29 5.17 -9.82
N ASP A 119 -3.84 6.29 -10.25
CA ASP A 119 -3.39 7.62 -9.89
C ASP A 119 -4.43 8.25 -8.95
N HIS A 120 -4.07 8.40 -7.68
CA HIS A 120 -4.91 8.98 -6.63
C HIS A 120 -4.89 10.51 -6.62
N GLY A 121 -4.15 11.11 -7.54
CA GLY A 121 -3.89 12.54 -7.58
C GLY A 121 -2.65 12.93 -6.80
N MET A 122 -2.57 12.57 -5.50
CA MET A 122 -1.36 12.79 -4.71
C MET A 122 -0.28 11.72 -4.97
N THR A 123 -0.68 10.49 -5.28
CA THR A 123 0.24 9.37 -5.52
C THR A 123 -0.13 8.59 -6.77
N THR A 124 0.87 7.95 -7.38
CA THR A 124 0.72 6.95 -8.43
C THR A 124 1.12 5.59 -7.86
N SER A 125 0.21 4.60 -7.89
CA SER A 125 0.27 3.45 -6.99
C SER A 125 -0.07 2.13 -7.68
N PHE A 126 0.83 1.14 -7.59
CA PHE A 126 0.55 -0.26 -7.90
C PHE A 126 0.07 -1.02 -6.66
N TYR A 127 -1.00 -1.78 -6.80
CA TYR A 127 -1.53 -2.67 -5.76
C TYR A 127 -1.25 -4.12 -6.11
N TYR A 128 -0.57 -4.82 -5.23
CA TYR A 128 -0.29 -6.26 -5.33
C TYR A 128 -1.07 -7.01 -4.26
N ARG A 129 -1.38 -8.28 -4.51
CA ARG A 129 -1.92 -9.18 -3.48
C ARG A 129 -0.84 -10.16 -3.04
N ASP A 130 -0.63 -10.27 -1.74
CA ASP A 130 0.24 -11.29 -1.19
C ASP A 130 -0.45 -12.67 -1.20
N PRO A 131 0.27 -13.77 -0.91
CA PRO A 131 -0.32 -15.11 -0.92
C PRO A 131 -1.50 -15.31 0.03
N ASP A 132 -1.60 -14.53 1.10
CA ASP A 132 -2.70 -14.58 2.06
C ASP A 132 -3.82 -13.57 1.73
N GLY A 133 -3.70 -12.85 0.61
CA GLY A 133 -4.72 -11.94 0.11
C GLY A 133 -4.69 -10.52 0.67
N ASN A 134 -3.64 -10.12 1.41
CA ASN A 134 -3.48 -8.73 1.81
C ASN A 134 -3.06 -7.88 0.61
N TYR A 135 -3.54 -6.64 0.55
CA TYR A 135 -3.05 -5.68 -0.44
C TYR A 135 -1.78 -4.98 0.05
N ILE A 136 -0.84 -4.83 -0.89
CA ILE A 136 0.39 -4.07 -0.72
C ILE A 136 0.43 -3.02 -1.82
N GLU A 137 0.56 -1.77 -1.39
CA GLU A 137 0.71 -0.63 -2.29
C GLU A 137 2.18 -0.29 -2.47
N LEU A 138 2.61 -0.16 -3.71
CA LEU A 138 3.90 0.42 -4.09
C LEU A 138 3.63 1.72 -4.79
N GLN A 139 4.07 2.84 -4.22
CA GLN A 139 3.70 4.18 -4.66
C GLN A 139 4.89 5.11 -4.89
N VAL A 140 4.61 6.20 -5.59
CA VAL A 140 5.42 7.41 -5.65
C VAL A 140 4.51 8.61 -5.44
N ASP A 141 4.99 9.63 -4.70
CA ASP A 141 4.28 10.91 -4.55
C ASP A 141 4.37 11.72 -5.85
N ASN A 142 3.23 12.18 -6.37
CA ASN A 142 3.14 12.94 -7.63
C ASN A 142 3.70 14.36 -7.51
N PHE A 143 3.83 14.87 -6.29
CA PHE A 143 4.36 16.21 -5.97
C PHE A 143 5.81 16.16 -5.47
N GLY A 144 6.45 14.99 -5.52
CA GLY A 144 7.81 14.78 -5.02
C GLY A 144 7.85 14.67 -3.48
N LEU A 145 9.02 14.94 -2.91
CA LEU A 145 9.27 14.72 -1.47
C LEU A 145 8.73 15.84 -0.54
N ASP A 146 7.94 16.77 -1.07
CA ASP A 146 7.32 17.81 -0.23
C ASP A 146 5.89 17.43 0.16
N PRO A 147 5.67 16.91 1.38
CA PRO A 147 4.35 16.48 1.82
C PRO A 147 3.33 17.63 1.93
N ALA A 148 3.78 18.89 1.95
CA ALA A 148 2.87 20.03 1.98
C ALA A 148 2.11 20.19 0.67
N LEU A 149 2.73 19.86 -0.47
CA LEU A 149 2.08 19.92 -1.78
C LEU A 149 1.00 18.83 -1.92
N SER A 150 1.30 17.60 -1.55
CA SER A 150 0.32 16.49 -1.53
C SER A 150 -0.83 16.79 -0.56
N THR A 151 -0.52 17.32 0.62
CA THR A 151 -1.55 17.76 1.58
C THR A 151 -2.42 18.85 1.00
N ALA A 152 -1.86 19.86 0.33
CA ALA A 152 -2.62 20.93 -0.31
C ALA A 152 -3.54 20.37 -1.40
N PHE A 153 -3.08 19.43 -2.20
CA PHE A 153 -3.90 18.76 -3.22
C PHE A 153 -5.12 18.04 -2.61
N MET A 154 -4.97 17.36 -1.49
CA MET A 154 -6.05 16.65 -0.78
C MET A 154 -7.18 17.58 -0.31
N HIS A 155 -6.96 18.89 -0.24
CA HIS A 155 -7.98 19.88 0.07
C HIS A 155 -8.62 20.54 -1.16
N THR A 156 -8.25 20.12 -2.38
CA THR A 156 -8.82 20.68 -3.61
C THR A 156 -10.20 20.09 -3.91
N PRO A 157 -11.07 20.85 -4.62
CA PRO A 157 -12.34 20.30 -5.11
C PRO A 157 -12.15 19.07 -6.01
N ALA A 158 -11.05 18.99 -6.75
CA ALA A 158 -10.75 17.85 -7.64
C ALA A 158 -10.56 16.56 -6.83
N PHE A 159 -9.74 16.59 -5.78
CA PHE A 159 -9.57 15.43 -4.90
C PHE A 159 -10.87 15.07 -4.16
N LEU A 160 -11.58 16.05 -3.61
CA LEU A 160 -12.82 15.81 -2.89
C LEU A 160 -13.94 15.21 -3.76
N ALA A 161 -13.91 15.49 -5.07
CA ALA A 161 -14.86 14.91 -6.03
C ALA A 161 -14.51 13.45 -6.40
N ASN A 162 -13.22 13.07 -6.36
CA ASN A 162 -12.75 11.72 -6.66
C ASN A 162 -11.53 11.35 -5.80
N PRO A 163 -11.72 11.01 -4.52
CA PRO A 163 -10.62 10.69 -3.60
C PRO A 163 -9.94 9.34 -3.89
N ILE A 164 -10.59 8.49 -4.70
CA ILE A 164 -10.00 7.20 -5.11
C ILE A 164 -9.08 7.37 -6.32
N GLY A 165 -9.28 8.42 -7.12
CA GLY A 165 -8.48 8.65 -8.30
C GLY A 165 -8.94 7.90 -9.53
N VAL A 166 -8.04 7.69 -10.49
CA VAL A 166 -8.34 7.10 -11.80
C VAL A 166 -7.55 5.80 -12.03
N PRO A 167 -8.19 4.76 -12.61
CA PRO A 167 -7.50 3.53 -12.94
C PRO A 167 -6.59 3.73 -14.16
N ILE A 168 -5.48 3.02 -14.14
CA ILE A 168 -4.43 3.10 -15.16
C ILE A 168 -4.14 1.70 -15.71
N ASN A 169 -4.03 1.60 -17.04
CA ASN A 169 -3.44 0.43 -17.68
C ASN A 169 -1.92 0.51 -17.57
N PRO A 170 -1.26 -0.43 -16.87
CA PRO A 170 0.18 -0.36 -16.63
C PRO A 170 1.01 -0.41 -17.92
N GLU A 171 0.55 -1.07 -18.98
CA GLU A 171 1.34 -1.22 -20.20
C GLU A 171 1.40 0.07 -21.00
N SER A 172 0.27 0.76 -21.18
CA SER A 172 0.23 2.05 -21.89
C SER A 172 0.95 3.13 -21.10
N TYR A 173 0.83 3.14 -19.77
CA TYR A 173 1.55 4.07 -18.91
C TYR A 173 3.07 3.86 -18.97
N VAL A 174 3.53 2.60 -18.84
CA VAL A 174 4.97 2.25 -18.96
C VAL A 174 5.50 2.58 -20.36
N ALA A 175 4.69 2.40 -21.41
CA ALA A 175 5.12 2.78 -22.78
C ALA A 175 5.35 4.29 -22.89
N ALA A 176 4.47 5.11 -22.31
CA ALA A 176 4.61 6.56 -22.29
C ALA A 176 5.82 7.01 -21.43
N TRP A 177 6.02 6.41 -20.25
CA TRP A 177 7.20 6.65 -19.42
C TRP A 177 8.50 6.33 -20.17
N ARG A 178 8.57 5.20 -20.90
CA ARG A 178 9.75 4.84 -21.73
C ARG A 178 10.02 5.82 -22.87
N GLN A 179 9.01 6.55 -23.31
CA GLN A 179 9.14 7.63 -24.30
C GLN A 179 9.60 8.95 -23.68
N GLY A 180 9.83 8.97 -22.37
CA GLY A 180 10.38 10.12 -21.65
C GLY A 180 9.33 11.05 -21.04
N ALA A 181 8.06 10.63 -20.96
CA ALA A 181 7.05 11.41 -20.26
C ALA A 181 7.40 11.52 -18.77
N SER A 182 7.35 12.74 -18.26
CA SER A 182 7.56 13.03 -16.83
C SER A 182 6.39 12.53 -15.98
N LEU A 183 6.62 12.40 -14.66
CA LEU A 183 5.57 12.00 -13.71
C LEU A 183 4.34 12.92 -13.82
N TRP A 184 4.55 14.24 -13.90
CA TRP A 184 3.45 15.20 -13.99
C TRP A 184 2.69 15.10 -15.32
N GLU A 185 3.37 14.95 -16.45
CA GLU A 185 2.72 14.70 -17.75
C GLU A 185 1.90 13.42 -17.74
N LEU A 186 2.40 12.36 -17.12
CA LEU A 186 1.69 11.10 -16.98
C LEU A 186 0.46 11.25 -16.08
N HIS A 187 0.58 12.00 -14.99
CA HIS A 187 -0.54 12.35 -14.12
C HIS A 187 -1.65 13.10 -14.89
N GLU A 188 -1.31 14.15 -15.63
CA GLU A 188 -2.29 14.91 -16.43
C GLU A 188 -2.98 14.02 -17.48
N ARG A 189 -2.21 13.15 -18.16
CA ARG A 189 -2.73 12.21 -19.16
C ARG A 189 -3.63 11.13 -18.53
N SER A 190 -3.30 10.67 -17.32
CA SER A 190 -4.14 9.74 -16.55
C SER A 190 -5.50 10.35 -16.25
N TYR A 191 -5.54 11.59 -15.76
CA TYR A 191 -6.78 12.31 -15.48
C TYR A 191 -7.55 12.72 -16.74
N ALA A 192 -6.87 12.84 -17.88
CA ALA A 192 -7.52 12.98 -19.19
C ALA A 192 -8.11 11.66 -19.73
N GLY A 193 -7.92 10.52 -19.04
CA GLY A 193 -8.47 9.22 -19.40
C GLY A 193 -7.65 8.46 -20.44
N GLU A 194 -6.43 8.87 -20.75
CA GLU A 194 -5.62 8.23 -21.80
C GLU A 194 -5.26 6.77 -21.49
N PHE A 195 -5.09 6.43 -20.23
CA PHE A 195 -4.64 5.11 -19.80
C PHE A 195 -5.73 4.22 -19.20
N VAL A 196 -7.02 4.54 -19.44
CA VAL A 196 -8.13 3.83 -18.77
C VAL A 196 -8.49 2.50 -19.45
N GLU A 197 -8.20 2.34 -20.74
CA GLU A 197 -8.58 1.12 -21.48
C GLU A 197 -7.86 -0.12 -20.94
N GLY A 198 -8.62 -1.12 -20.47
CA GLY A 198 -8.09 -2.34 -19.86
C GLY A 198 -7.52 -2.15 -18.45
N ALA A 199 -7.73 -0.99 -17.84
CA ALA A 199 -7.33 -0.73 -16.46
C ALA A 199 -8.22 -1.49 -15.46
N ALA A 200 -7.66 -1.90 -14.31
CA ALA A 200 -8.38 -2.53 -13.21
C ALA A 200 -8.47 -1.58 -12.02
N MET A 201 -9.63 -1.56 -11.36
CA MET A 201 -9.81 -0.89 -10.05
C MET A 201 -9.44 -1.82 -8.92
N ILE A 202 -8.94 -1.26 -7.82
CA ILE A 202 -8.77 -2.00 -6.58
C ILE A 202 -10.15 -2.34 -5.99
N ALA A 203 -10.32 -3.58 -5.54
CA ALA A 203 -11.53 -3.96 -4.81
C ALA A 203 -11.54 -3.32 -3.42
N ILE A 204 -12.66 -2.73 -3.05
CA ILE A 204 -12.91 -2.09 -1.74
C ILE A 204 -14.00 -2.89 -1.01
N ASP A 205 -13.97 -4.21 -1.16
CA ASP A 205 -15.00 -5.11 -0.59
C ASP A 205 -14.72 -5.42 0.88
#